data_f2b739e54ca4d5aed7a7ec2d2b76bbf9
#
_entry.id   f2b739e54ca4d5aed7a7ec2d2b76bbf9
#
_cell.length_a   1.000
_cell.length_b   1.000
_cell.length_c   1.000
_cell.angle_alpha   90.00
_cell.angle_beta   90.00
_cell.angle_gamma   90.00
#
_symmetry.space_group_name_H-M   'P 1'
#
loop_
_entity.id
_entity.type
_entity.pdbx_description
1 polymer ?
#
loop_
_entity_poly.entity_id
_entity_poly.type
_entity_poly.pdbx_seq_one_letter_code
_entity_poly.pdbx_strand_id
1 'polypeptide(L)'
;ESQVADYDLYFDQNIVVVGSTHAGHVAEHVPDYWGIISVEEYDTGIKSDTGGKPDAEGLEAGVSDKLTHKIDFYVVREMQPNPRADLLRTIRILWRPELAHIQETYSLPMYKGKSKDFVRTLIVDRLPAEIVHHEISEILFERDYAAMIEQIQEFRKAQAAKRGKTVRRKKKRYRRKKRDA
;
A
#
# COMPACT_ATOMS: atom_id res chain seq x y z
N GLU A 1 -0.54 3.16 -18.44
CA GLU A 1 -1.94 3.62 -18.63
C GLU A 1 -2.92 2.91 -17.67
N SER A 2 -2.83 1.60 -17.43
CA SER A 2 -3.75 0.88 -16.52
C SER A 2 -3.61 1.30 -15.06
N GLN A 3 -2.38 1.51 -14.56
CA GLN A 3 -2.14 1.94 -13.17
C GLN A 3 -2.72 3.32 -12.88
N VAL A 4 -2.58 4.28 -13.81
CA VAL A 4 -3.16 5.61 -13.65
C VAL A 4 -4.67 5.53 -13.51
N ALA A 5 -5.32 4.72 -14.36
CA ALA A 5 -6.76 4.50 -14.30
C ALA A 5 -7.20 3.82 -12.99
N ASP A 6 -6.41 2.87 -12.48
CA ASP A 6 -6.70 2.18 -11.21
C ASP A 6 -6.57 3.16 -10.02
N TYR A 7 -5.50 3.95 -9.95
CA TYR A 7 -5.35 4.95 -8.87
C TYR A 7 -6.44 6.01 -8.93
N ASP A 8 -6.83 6.42 -10.13
CA ASP A 8 -7.88 7.41 -10.35
C ASP A 8 -9.26 6.94 -9.86
N LEU A 9 -9.47 5.62 -9.77
CA LEU A 9 -10.72 5.06 -9.26
C LEU A 9 -10.80 5.01 -7.73
N TYR A 10 -9.67 4.96 -7.04
CA TYR A 10 -9.64 4.65 -5.60
C TYR A 10 -9.25 5.82 -4.71
N PHE A 11 -8.56 6.81 -5.24
CA PHE A 11 -8.02 7.91 -4.44
C PHE A 11 -8.63 9.24 -4.82
N ASP A 12 -8.94 10.05 -3.82
CA ASP A 12 -9.48 11.39 -3.92
C ASP A 12 -8.45 12.45 -4.31
N GLN A 13 -7.17 12.14 -4.15
CA GLN A 13 -6.04 12.95 -4.59
C GLN A 13 -4.89 12.06 -5.05
N ASN A 14 -4.24 12.43 -6.14
CA ASN A 14 -3.12 11.67 -6.70
C ASN A 14 -1.95 12.60 -7.03
N ILE A 15 -0.75 12.15 -6.71
CA ILE A 15 0.50 12.83 -7.07
C ILE A 15 1.41 11.82 -7.76
N VAL A 16 2.00 12.23 -8.87
CA VAL A 16 3.08 11.48 -9.51
C VAL A 16 4.42 12.15 -9.21
N VAL A 17 5.39 11.35 -8.79
CA VAL A 17 6.76 11.80 -8.53
C VAL A 17 7.67 11.24 -9.62
N VAL A 18 8.40 12.09 -10.31
CA VAL A 18 9.24 11.72 -11.46
C VAL A 18 10.59 12.41 -11.40
N GLY A 19 11.60 11.80 -12.00
CA GLY A 19 12.88 12.47 -12.22
C GLY A 19 12.74 13.66 -13.17
N SER A 20 13.58 14.68 -13.02
CA SER A 20 13.54 15.94 -13.79
C SER A 20 13.52 15.73 -15.30
N THR A 21 14.19 14.70 -15.81
CA THR A 21 14.19 14.35 -17.24
C THR A 21 12.83 13.93 -17.79
N HIS A 22 11.92 13.46 -16.94
CA HIS A 22 10.58 13.01 -17.32
C HIS A 22 9.48 14.01 -16.98
N ALA A 23 9.79 15.05 -16.21
CA ALA A 23 8.79 16.00 -15.69
C ALA A 23 8.01 16.73 -16.80
N GLY A 24 8.65 16.98 -17.93
CA GLY A 24 8.01 17.66 -19.09
C GLY A 24 6.99 16.77 -19.83
N HIS A 25 7.15 15.46 -19.81
CA HIS A 25 6.31 14.53 -20.57
C HIS A 25 5.24 13.86 -19.73
N VAL A 26 5.42 13.76 -18.41
CA VAL A 26 4.48 13.04 -17.53
C VAL A 26 3.08 13.66 -17.57
N ALA A 27 2.97 14.95 -17.79
CA ALA A 27 1.70 15.66 -17.87
C ALA A 27 0.76 15.12 -18.98
N GLU A 28 1.32 14.52 -20.03
CA GLU A 28 0.56 13.91 -21.13
C GLU A 28 -0.02 12.52 -20.76
N HIS A 29 0.47 11.91 -19.65
CA HIS A 29 0.15 10.55 -19.24
C HIS A 29 -0.75 10.47 -18.01
N VAL A 30 -0.97 11.60 -17.33
CA VAL A 30 -1.80 11.66 -16.12
C VAL A 30 -2.87 12.74 -16.26
N PRO A 31 -4.04 12.56 -15.63
CA PRO A 31 -5.10 13.58 -15.62
C PRO A 31 -4.59 14.96 -15.15
N ASP A 32 -5.23 16.02 -15.61
CA ASP A 32 -4.85 17.40 -15.33
C ASP A 32 -5.00 17.81 -13.86
N TYR A 33 -5.86 17.12 -13.09
CA TYR A 33 -6.02 17.32 -11.65
C TYR A 33 -5.00 16.55 -10.78
N TRP A 34 -4.16 15.68 -11.37
CA TRP A 34 -3.08 15.04 -10.63
C TRP A 34 -1.93 16.03 -10.35
N GLY A 35 -1.38 15.98 -9.14
CA GLY A 35 -0.14 16.70 -8.81
C GLY A 35 1.07 16.08 -9.52
N ILE A 36 2.08 16.91 -9.81
CA ILE A 36 3.35 16.47 -10.38
C ILE A 36 4.48 17.06 -9.53
N ILE A 37 5.34 16.18 -9.00
CA ILE A 37 6.57 16.56 -8.30
C ILE A 37 7.75 16.06 -9.11
N SER A 38 8.67 16.96 -9.44
CA SER A 38 9.96 16.63 -10.04
C SER A 38 10.99 16.41 -8.96
N VAL A 39 11.83 15.40 -9.12
CA VAL A 39 12.95 15.08 -8.24
C VAL A 39 14.25 15.27 -8.98
N GLU A 40 15.14 16.03 -8.38
CA GLU A 40 16.51 16.19 -8.85
C GLU A 40 17.49 15.64 -7.83
N GLU A 41 18.42 14.83 -8.33
CA GLU A 41 19.52 14.32 -7.56
C GLU A 41 20.82 14.97 -8.07
N TYR A 42 21.61 15.55 -7.18
CA TYR A 42 22.88 16.11 -7.54
C TYR A 42 23.95 15.82 -6.48
N ASP A 43 25.17 15.63 -6.98
CA ASP A 43 26.32 15.43 -6.13
C ASP A 43 26.78 16.78 -5.58
N THR A 44 26.84 16.93 -4.27
CA THR A 44 27.25 18.18 -3.60
C THR A 44 28.73 18.47 -3.76
N GLY A 45 29.49 17.56 -4.37
CA GLY A 45 30.91 17.77 -4.69
C GLY A 45 31.83 18.00 -3.48
N ILE A 46 31.33 17.88 -2.27
CA ILE A 46 32.13 17.97 -1.05
C ILE A 46 32.91 16.67 -0.88
N LYS A 47 34.00 16.55 -1.64
CA LYS A 47 35.05 15.61 -1.29
C LYS A 47 35.57 16.06 0.08
N SER A 48 35.41 15.24 1.10
CA SER A 48 36.10 15.45 2.36
C SER A 48 37.62 15.36 2.06
N ASP A 49 38.23 16.53 1.94
CA ASP A 49 39.69 16.65 1.84
C ASP A 49 40.28 16.28 3.20
N THR A 50 40.40 14.99 3.47
CA THR A 50 41.13 14.46 4.59
C THR A 50 42.58 14.24 4.14
N GLY A 51 43.23 15.36 3.82
CA GLY A 51 44.67 15.45 3.80
C GLY A 51 45.23 15.55 5.22
N GLY A 52 44.96 14.55 6.07
CA GLY A 52 45.51 14.42 7.42
C GLY A 52 46.32 13.14 7.51
N LYS A 53 47.63 13.28 7.85
CA LYS A 53 48.57 12.18 8.11
C LYS A 53 47.97 11.24 9.18
N PRO A 54 48.27 9.93 9.11
CA PRO A 54 47.90 8.99 10.16
C PRO A 54 48.80 9.14 11.37
N ASP A 55 48.33 9.78 12.41
CA ASP A 55 48.92 9.63 13.73
C ASP A 55 48.11 8.61 14.53
N ALA A 56 48.88 7.72 15.14
CA ALA A 56 48.45 6.49 15.78
C ALA A 56 47.46 6.71 16.95
N GLU A 57 46.73 5.60 17.20
CA GLU A 57 45.99 5.20 18.39
C GLU A 57 44.46 5.26 18.27
N GLY A 58 43.95 4.09 18.11
CA GLY A 58 42.70 3.44 18.33
C GLY A 58 41.52 4.25 18.92
N LEU A 59 40.53 4.41 18.08
CA LEU A 59 39.09 4.37 18.50
C LEU A 59 38.29 4.17 17.22
N GLU A 60 37.48 3.13 17.18
CA GLU A 60 36.55 2.84 16.11
C GLU A 60 35.55 4.00 15.90
N ALA A 61 35.94 4.99 15.11
CA ALA A 61 34.99 5.97 14.62
C ALA A 61 34.20 5.33 13.48
N GLY A 62 32.95 5.01 13.75
CA GLY A 62 32.01 4.61 12.71
C GLY A 62 32.08 5.60 11.56
N VAL A 63 32.41 5.10 10.38
CA VAL A 63 32.36 5.84 9.12
C VAL A 63 30.92 6.19 8.89
N SER A 64 30.52 7.39 9.32
CA SER A 64 29.31 8.02 8.86
C SER A 64 29.55 8.27 7.36
N ASP A 65 28.96 7.42 6.54
CA ASP A 65 28.85 7.62 5.10
C ASP A 65 28.07 8.94 4.91
N LYS A 66 28.84 10.04 4.77
CA LYS A 66 28.24 11.34 4.49
C LYS A 66 27.64 11.23 3.10
N LEU A 67 26.28 11.18 3.04
CA LEU A 67 25.56 11.29 1.80
C LEU A 67 26.13 12.48 1.01
N THR A 68 26.86 12.17 -0.06
CA THR A 68 27.38 13.16 -1.00
C THR A 68 26.28 13.60 -1.98
N HIS A 69 25.15 12.89 -2.00
CA HIS A 69 24.01 13.15 -2.86
C HIS A 69 22.93 13.94 -2.11
N LYS A 70 22.48 15.00 -2.73
CA LYS A 70 21.34 15.79 -2.27
C LYS A 70 20.16 15.57 -3.20
N ILE A 71 18.98 15.44 -2.63
CA ILE A 71 17.72 15.26 -3.38
C ILE A 71 16.85 16.47 -3.11
N ASP A 72 16.45 17.17 -4.16
CA ASP A 72 15.50 18.28 -4.09
C ASP A 72 14.20 17.92 -4.80
N PHE A 73 13.08 18.43 -4.26
CA PHE A 73 11.74 18.22 -4.78
C PHE A 73 11.15 19.53 -5.26
N TYR A 74 10.62 19.54 -6.46
CA TYR A 74 9.99 20.70 -7.07
C TYR A 74 8.55 20.39 -7.47
N VAL A 75 7.60 21.16 -6.98
CA VAL A 75 6.20 21.06 -7.40
C VAL A 75 6.07 21.66 -8.79
N VAL A 76 5.83 20.81 -9.78
CA VAL A 76 5.61 21.21 -11.19
C VAL A 76 4.15 21.53 -11.41
N ARG A 77 3.25 20.79 -10.78
CA ARG A 77 1.81 21.01 -10.83
C ARG A 77 1.18 20.65 -9.49
N GLU A 78 0.39 21.59 -8.94
CA GLU A 78 -0.39 21.38 -7.74
C GLU A 78 -1.48 20.32 -7.99
N MET A 79 -1.71 19.47 -6.98
CA MET A 79 -2.81 18.50 -7.05
C MET A 79 -4.15 19.19 -6.82
N GLN A 80 -5.17 18.68 -7.50
CA GLN A 80 -6.57 19.07 -7.34
C GLN A 80 -7.40 17.87 -6.89
N PRO A 81 -8.56 18.08 -6.27
CA PRO A 81 -9.46 16.99 -5.94
C PRO A 81 -9.84 16.18 -7.18
N ASN A 82 -9.84 14.87 -7.07
CA ASN A 82 -10.22 13.99 -8.15
C ASN A 82 -11.75 14.04 -8.37
N PRO A 83 -12.24 14.54 -9.52
CA PRO A 83 -13.67 14.65 -9.78
C PRO A 83 -14.37 13.29 -9.99
N ARG A 84 -13.59 12.19 -10.10
CA ARG A 84 -14.08 10.82 -10.26
C ARG A 84 -14.04 10.02 -8.98
N ALA A 85 -13.60 10.63 -7.88
CA ALA A 85 -13.53 9.96 -6.58
C ALA A 85 -14.93 9.50 -6.15
N ASP A 86 -15.01 8.24 -5.71
CA ASP A 86 -16.24 7.61 -5.21
C ASP A 86 -15.91 6.89 -3.90
N LEU A 87 -16.50 7.36 -2.82
CA LEU A 87 -16.23 6.84 -1.47
C LEU A 87 -16.50 5.33 -1.36
N LEU A 88 -17.53 4.81 -2.07
CA LEU A 88 -17.80 3.38 -2.14
C LEU A 88 -16.69 2.60 -2.84
N ARG A 89 -15.94 3.24 -3.73
CA ARG A 89 -14.75 2.64 -4.34
C ARG A 89 -13.54 2.77 -3.42
N THR A 90 -13.31 3.94 -2.85
CA THR A 90 -12.18 4.17 -1.94
C THR A 90 -12.21 3.19 -0.77
N ILE A 91 -13.35 2.97 -0.12
CA ILE A 91 -13.47 2.03 1.01
C ILE A 91 -13.20 0.56 0.61
N ARG A 92 -13.15 0.22 -0.69
CA ARG A 92 -12.79 -1.13 -1.16
C ARG A 92 -11.35 -1.52 -0.85
N ILE A 93 -10.48 -0.55 -0.62
CA ILE A 93 -9.08 -0.76 -0.23
C ILE A 93 -8.99 -1.43 1.15
N LEU A 94 -9.99 -1.19 2.01
CA LEU A 94 -10.02 -1.75 3.36
C LEU A 94 -10.33 -3.24 3.36
N TRP A 95 -9.72 -3.94 4.31
CA TRP A 95 -9.90 -5.36 4.54
C TRP A 95 -11.03 -5.60 5.54
N ARG A 96 -11.47 -6.84 5.66
CA ARG A 96 -12.60 -7.18 6.53
C ARG A 96 -12.39 -6.85 8.02
N PRO A 97 -11.23 -7.11 8.62
CA PRO A 97 -10.95 -6.68 10.00
C PRO A 97 -11.00 -5.17 10.18
N GLU A 98 -10.50 -4.41 9.21
CA GLU A 98 -10.49 -2.94 9.24
C GLU A 98 -11.92 -2.37 9.14
N LEU A 99 -12.75 -2.93 8.28
CA LEU A 99 -14.18 -2.58 8.23
C LEU A 99 -14.90 -2.92 9.55
N ALA A 100 -14.54 -4.03 10.21
CA ALA A 100 -15.09 -4.39 11.51
C ALA A 100 -14.62 -3.38 12.58
N HIS A 101 -13.37 -2.93 12.53
CA HIS A 101 -12.86 -1.88 13.41
C HIS A 101 -13.68 -0.60 13.32
N ILE A 102 -13.96 -0.11 12.10
CA ILE A 102 -14.84 1.06 11.89
C ILE A 102 -16.24 0.82 12.47
N GLN A 103 -16.83 -0.37 12.24
CA GLN A 103 -18.14 -0.69 12.79
C GLN A 103 -18.15 -0.65 14.32
N GLU A 104 -17.11 -1.17 14.98
CA GLU A 104 -16.97 -1.16 16.43
C GLU A 104 -16.76 0.26 16.96
N THR A 105 -15.86 1.04 16.37
CA THR A 105 -15.55 2.42 16.77
C THR A 105 -16.79 3.31 16.74
N TYR A 106 -17.62 3.18 15.71
CA TYR A 106 -18.82 4.02 15.53
C TYR A 106 -20.12 3.30 15.97
N SER A 107 -20.01 2.19 16.70
CA SER A 107 -21.17 1.44 17.20
C SER A 107 -22.18 1.07 16.12
N LEU A 108 -21.71 0.76 14.91
CA LEU A 108 -22.55 0.33 13.80
C LEU A 108 -22.94 -1.15 13.97
N PRO A 109 -24.11 -1.56 13.44
CA PRO A 109 -24.57 -2.94 13.55
C PRO A 109 -23.60 -3.95 12.91
N MET A 110 -23.24 -4.99 13.67
CA MET A 110 -22.41 -6.11 13.22
C MET A 110 -23.28 -7.24 12.70
N TYR A 111 -23.35 -7.42 11.39
CA TYR A 111 -24.15 -8.48 10.78
C TYR A 111 -23.30 -9.71 10.43
N LYS A 112 -23.54 -10.85 11.11
CA LYS A 112 -22.87 -12.11 10.80
C LYS A 112 -23.26 -12.62 9.40
N GLY A 113 -22.28 -13.07 8.64
CA GLY A 113 -22.50 -13.72 7.33
C GLY A 113 -22.82 -12.80 6.17
N LYS A 114 -22.85 -11.49 6.38
CA LYS A 114 -23.02 -10.53 5.27
C LYS A 114 -21.75 -10.36 4.45
N SER A 115 -21.91 -9.99 3.18
CA SER A 115 -20.82 -9.75 2.26
C SER A 115 -19.98 -8.52 2.69
N LYS A 116 -18.76 -8.44 2.19
CA LYS A 116 -17.89 -7.30 2.41
C LYS A 116 -18.50 -6.01 1.81
N ASP A 117 -19.15 -6.13 0.66
CA ASP A 117 -19.78 -4.99 -0.01
C ASP A 117 -20.98 -4.46 0.78
N PHE A 118 -21.78 -5.34 1.40
CA PHE A 118 -22.86 -4.91 2.30
C PHE A 118 -22.32 -4.07 3.47
N VAL A 119 -21.19 -4.49 4.07
CA VAL A 119 -20.60 -3.76 5.21
C VAL A 119 -20.06 -2.40 4.74
N ARG A 120 -19.43 -2.33 3.58
CA ARG A 120 -18.98 -1.06 2.99
C ARG A 120 -20.10 -0.07 2.76
N THR A 121 -21.16 -0.54 2.11
CA THR A 121 -22.37 0.28 1.88
C THR A 121 -22.96 0.76 3.21
N LEU A 122 -23.08 -0.11 4.19
CA LEU A 122 -23.58 0.26 5.52
C LEU A 122 -22.74 1.37 6.17
N ILE A 123 -21.42 1.30 6.09
CA ILE A 123 -20.51 2.31 6.66
C ILE A 123 -20.71 3.65 5.94
N VAL A 124 -20.69 3.66 4.62
CA VAL A 124 -20.84 4.88 3.81
C VAL A 124 -22.24 5.51 3.97
N ASP A 125 -23.28 4.71 4.13
CA ASP A 125 -24.66 5.19 4.33
C ASP A 125 -24.91 5.77 5.74
N ARG A 126 -24.10 5.36 6.73
CA ARG A 126 -24.32 5.70 8.14
C ARG A 126 -23.37 6.75 8.68
N LEU A 127 -22.20 6.92 8.08
CA LEU A 127 -21.21 7.87 8.53
C LEU A 127 -21.03 9.02 7.53
N PRO A 128 -20.77 10.24 7.98
CA PRO A 128 -20.37 11.35 7.12
C PRO A 128 -19.13 11.00 6.30
N ALA A 129 -19.06 11.50 5.07
CA ALA A 129 -17.96 11.20 4.15
C ALA A 129 -16.58 11.56 4.72
N GLU A 130 -16.49 12.70 5.41
CA GLU A 130 -15.25 13.18 6.03
C GLU A 130 -14.73 12.20 7.09
N ILE A 131 -15.63 11.60 7.87
CA ILE A 131 -15.25 10.59 8.86
C ILE A 131 -14.75 9.33 8.16
N VAL A 132 -15.43 8.87 7.11
CA VAL A 132 -15.01 7.67 6.38
C VAL A 132 -13.65 7.89 5.71
N HIS A 133 -13.41 9.05 5.10
CA HIS A 133 -12.10 9.39 4.52
C HIS A 133 -11.00 9.42 5.57
N HIS A 134 -11.27 10.04 6.73
CA HIS A 134 -10.33 10.09 7.85
C HIS A 134 -9.96 8.67 8.32
N GLU A 135 -10.95 7.83 8.59
CA GLU A 135 -10.72 6.45 9.04
C GLU A 135 -9.94 5.62 8.02
N ILE A 136 -10.25 5.77 6.72
CA ILE A 136 -9.49 5.09 5.67
C ILE A 136 -8.03 5.52 5.70
N SER A 137 -7.77 6.82 5.83
CA SER A 137 -6.40 7.36 5.85
C SER A 137 -5.61 6.88 7.07
N GLU A 138 -6.18 6.94 8.27
CA GLU A 138 -5.54 6.46 9.50
C GLU A 138 -5.23 4.95 9.42
N ILE A 139 -6.21 4.15 9.01
CA ILE A 139 -6.03 2.70 8.87
C ILE A 139 -4.92 2.37 7.86
N LEU A 140 -4.86 3.08 6.72
CA LEU A 140 -3.82 2.86 5.72
C LEU A 140 -2.44 3.30 6.20
N PHE A 141 -2.37 4.39 6.97
CA PHE A 141 -1.13 4.90 7.55
C PHE A 141 -0.55 3.96 8.61
N GLU A 142 -1.41 3.42 9.48
CA GLU A 142 -1.01 2.50 10.55
C GLU A 142 -0.78 1.06 10.08
N ARG A 143 -1.12 0.76 8.83
CA ARG A 143 -1.07 -0.61 8.31
C ARG A 143 0.35 -1.17 8.27
N ASP A 144 0.62 -2.18 9.09
CA ASP A 144 1.85 -2.99 9.01
C ASP A 144 1.76 -4.00 7.85
N TYR A 145 2.25 -3.61 6.70
CA TYR A 145 2.26 -4.46 5.50
C TYR A 145 3.13 -5.71 5.67
N ALA A 146 4.21 -5.66 6.46
CA ALA A 146 5.11 -6.80 6.65
C ALA A 146 4.43 -7.90 7.46
N ALA A 147 3.83 -7.57 8.60
CA ALA A 147 3.06 -8.50 9.41
C ALA A 147 1.87 -9.08 8.64
N MET A 148 1.22 -8.28 7.82
CA MET A 148 0.09 -8.72 7.01
C MET A 148 0.50 -9.70 5.90
N ILE A 149 1.60 -9.47 5.22
CA ILE A 149 2.13 -10.40 4.20
C ILE A 149 2.45 -11.75 4.83
N GLU A 150 3.05 -11.75 6.03
CA GLU A 150 3.35 -12.97 6.77
C GLU A 150 2.06 -13.76 7.10
N GLN A 151 1.05 -13.10 7.65
CA GLN A 151 -0.26 -13.72 7.94
C GLN A 151 -0.92 -14.29 6.68
N ILE A 152 -0.88 -13.58 5.55
CA ILE A 152 -1.42 -14.06 4.27
C ILE A 152 -0.64 -15.30 3.80
N GLN A 153 0.68 -15.30 3.93
CA GLN A 153 1.50 -16.45 3.55
C GLN A 153 1.19 -17.66 4.42
N GLU A 154 1.07 -17.49 5.72
CA GLU A 154 0.69 -18.56 6.64
C GLU A 154 -0.70 -19.11 6.34
N PHE A 155 -1.69 -18.25 6.11
CA PHE A 155 -3.03 -18.66 5.72
C PHE A 155 -3.03 -19.44 4.40
N ARG A 156 -2.28 -19.00 3.40
CA ARG A 156 -2.13 -19.72 2.12
C ARG A 156 -1.47 -21.08 2.31
N LYS A 157 -0.42 -21.20 3.15
CA LYS A 157 0.23 -22.47 3.51
C LYS A 157 -0.76 -23.41 4.21
N ALA A 158 -1.52 -22.90 5.19
CA ALA A 158 -2.53 -23.67 5.91
C ALA A 158 -3.65 -24.16 4.97
N GLN A 159 -4.13 -23.33 4.06
CA GLN A 159 -5.12 -23.74 3.05
C GLN A 159 -4.59 -24.80 2.09
N ALA A 160 -3.37 -24.63 1.59
CA ALA A 160 -2.74 -25.62 0.70
C ALA A 160 -2.59 -26.98 1.40
N ALA A 161 -2.18 -26.98 2.67
CA ALA A 161 -2.11 -28.20 3.50
C ALA A 161 -3.49 -28.89 3.67
N LYS A 162 -4.55 -28.12 3.90
CA LYS A 162 -5.93 -28.63 3.98
C LYS A 162 -6.39 -29.25 2.66
N ARG A 163 -6.14 -28.58 1.53
CA ARG A 163 -6.46 -29.09 0.17
C ARG A 163 -5.68 -30.36 -0.14
N GLY A 164 -4.38 -30.43 0.19
CA GLY A 164 -3.56 -31.64 0.01
C GLY A 164 -4.09 -32.83 0.82
N LYS A 165 -4.52 -32.61 2.06
CA LYS A 165 -5.14 -33.67 2.89
C LYS A 165 -6.47 -34.19 2.30
N THR A 166 -7.28 -33.29 1.75
CA THR A 166 -8.58 -33.64 1.15
C THR A 166 -8.39 -34.46 -0.13
N VAL A 167 -7.44 -34.09 -0.97
CA VAL A 167 -7.11 -34.85 -2.22
C VAL A 167 -6.54 -36.23 -1.87
N ARG A 168 -5.66 -36.35 -0.87
CA ARG A 168 -5.13 -37.64 -0.40
C ARG A 168 -6.25 -38.55 0.14
N ARG A 169 -7.20 -38.00 0.91
CA ARG A 169 -8.37 -38.76 1.41
C ARG A 169 -9.27 -39.27 0.29
N LYS A 170 -9.57 -38.43 -0.73
CA LYS A 170 -10.35 -38.84 -1.91
C LYS A 170 -9.64 -39.93 -2.71
N LYS A 171 -8.32 -39.83 -2.97
CA LYS A 171 -7.54 -40.87 -3.65
C LYS A 171 -7.50 -42.20 -2.89
N LYS A 172 -7.37 -42.17 -1.54
CA LYS A 172 -7.37 -43.37 -0.71
C LYS A 172 -8.74 -44.06 -0.72
N ARG A 173 -9.84 -43.29 -0.71
CA ARG A 173 -11.22 -43.81 -0.76
C ARG A 173 -11.54 -44.42 -2.13
N TYR A 174 -11.06 -43.86 -3.23
CA TYR A 174 -11.21 -44.39 -4.58
C TYR A 174 -10.44 -45.70 -4.76
N ARG A 175 -9.19 -45.79 -4.28
CA ARG A 175 -8.39 -47.03 -4.31
C ARG A 175 -9.01 -48.16 -3.50
N ARG A 176 -9.63 -47.86 -2.38
CA ARG A 176 -10.32 -48.87 -1.56
C ARG A 176 -11.54 -49.43 -2.27
N LYS A 177 -12.40 -48.59 -2.85
CA LYS A 177 -13.55 -49.03 -3.66
C LYS A 177 -13.18 -49.89 -4.87
N LYS A 178 -12.00 -49.66 -5.48
CA LYS A 178 -11.53 -50.45 -6.64
C LYS A 178 -10.92 -51.80 -6.26
N ARG A 179 -10.62 -52.05 -4.97
CA ARG A 179 -10.13 -53.34 -4.47
C ARG A 179 -11.27 -54.24 -3.97
N ASP A 180 -12.39 -53.66 -3.64
CA ASP A 180 -13.57 -54.38 -3.08
C ASP A 180 -14.64 -54.62 -4.17
N ALA A 181 -14.34 -54.33 -5.46
CA ALA A 181 -15.13 -54.62 -6.64
C ALA A 181 -14.40 -55.61 -7.54
#